data_81ab1c327f3d002fd4df0c2ad8a25faf
#
_entry.id   81ab1c327f3d002fd4df0c2ad8a25faf
#
_cell.length_a   1.000
_cell.length_b   1.000
_cell.length_c   1.000
_cell.angle_alpha   90.00
_cell.angle_beta   90.00
_cell.angle_gamma   90.00
#
_symmetry.space_group_name_H-M   'P 1'
#
loop_
_entity.id
_entity.type
_entity.pdbx_description
1 polymer ?
#
loop_
_entity_poly.entity_id
_entity_poly.type
_entity_poly.pdbx_seq_one_letter_code
_entity_poly.pdbx_strand_id
1 'polypeptide(L)'
;MNANKLPIIQSANFWIILAVIAFLLLPSHALDYGLFESTSDEYLGAMGWSSLNITALWFLSVILYGLMPLLKLPKDTQAKAELYLIAAATLFIFVSATICKVSMGYSVIVLIASLTALATFSFAKLKVMQGDKFIIASLLCIILLIFFFIVYPTLAIFVSMFYDGDTFAPQQVMRILTQSYI
;
A
#
# COMPACT_ATOMS: atom_id res chain seq x y z
N MET A 1 -38.08 7.53 14.49
CA MET A 1 -37.42 7.21 13.22
C MET A 1 -35.92 7.10 13.50
N ASN A 2 -35.39 5.87 13.52
CA ASN A 2 -33.98 5.63 13.79
C ASN A 2 -33.14 6.04 12.55
N ALA A 3 -32.60 7.24 12.59
CA ALA A 3 -31.66 7.71 11.58
C ALA A 3 -30.31 6.97 11.74
N ASN A 4 -29.94 6.28 10.67
CA ASN A 4 -28.59 5.98 10.26
C ASN A 4 -27.72 5.11 11.17
N LYS A 5 -27.93 3.82 11.11
CA LYS A 5 -26.77 2.91 11.09
C LYS A 5 -26.12 3.08 9.71
N LEU A 6 -25.13 3.98 9.62
CA LEU A 6 -24.27 4.04 8.45
C LEU A 6 -23.77 2.62 8.18
N PRO A 7 -23.81 2.11 6.94
CA PRO A 7 -23.29 0.79 6.65
C PRO A 7 -21.86 0.70 7.17
N ILE A 8 -21.53 -0.41 7.83
CA ILE A 8 -20.24 -0.64 8.53
C ILE A 8 -19.04 -0.26 7.65
N ILE A 9 -19.14 -0.52 6.34
CA ILE A 9 -18.12 -0.19 5.33
C ILE A 9 -17.82 1.32 5.25
N GLN A 10 -18.75 2.19 5.67
CA GLN A 10 -18.55 3.65 5.68
C GLN A 10 -17.82 4.16 6.92
N SER A 11 -17.31 3.30 7.78
CA SER A 11 -16.52 3.69 8.95
C SER A 11 -15.03 3.44 8.70
N ALA A 12 -14.17 4.37 9.11
CA ALA A 12 -12.72 4.19 9.07
C ALA A 12 -12.27 2.95 9.85
N ASN A 13 -12.94 2.67 10.98
CA ASN A 13 -12.62 1.53 11.84
C ASN A 13 -12.79 0.18 11.10
N PHE A 14 -13.76 0.06 10.20
CA PHE A 14 -13.92 -1.15 9.40
C PHE A 14 -12.66 -1.45 8.58
N TRP A 15 -12.09 -0.45 7.91
CA TRP A 15 -10.91 -0.61 7.07
C TRP A 15 -9.65 -0.89 7.88
N ILE A 16 -9.55 -0.32 9.08
CA ILE A 16 -8.46 -0.63 10.02
C ILE A 16 -8.54 -2.10 10.44
N ILE A 17 -9.73 -2.56 10.88
CA ILE A 17 -9.94 -3.94 11.30
C ILE A 17 -9.70 -4.91 10.13
N LEU A 18 -10.19 -4.57 8.93
CA LEU A 18 -9.97 -5.39 7.73
C LEU A 18 -8.48 -5.56 7.40
N ALA A 19 -7.69 -4.49 7.48
CA ALA A 19 -6.26 -4.56 7.27
C ALA A 19 -5.55 -5.44 8.33
N VAL A 20 -5.95 -5.31 9.60
CA VAL A 20 -5.39 -6.15 10.68
C VAL A 20 -5.76 -7.62 10.48
N ILE A 21 -7.01 -7.93 10.14
CA ILE A 21 -7.44 -9.30 9.84
C ILE A 21 -6.67 -9.85 8.64
N ALA A 22 -6.49 -9.05 7.58
CA ALA A 22 -5.71 -9.47 6.42
C ALA A 22 -4.26 -9.78 6.79
N PHE A 23 -3.62 -8.98 7.64
CA PHE A 23 -2.27 -9.25 8.14
C PHE A 23 -2.16 -10.56 8.90
N LEU A 24 -3.19 -10.90 9.69
CA LEU A 24 -3.20 -12.11 10.51
C LEU A 24 -3.54 -13.38 9.74
N LEU A 25 -4.39 -13.27 8.70
CA LEU A 25 -4.96 -14.43 8.01
C LEU A 25 -4.47 -14.62 6.58
N LEU A 26 -3.93 -13.58 5.92
CA LEU A 26 -3.52 -13.67 4.52
C LEU A 26 -1.99 -13.57 4.39
N PRO A 27 -1.39 -14.30 3.42
CA PRO A 27 0.03 -14.22 3.17
C PRO A 27 0.45 -12.84 2.70
N SER A 28 1.55 -12.35 3.28
CA SER A 28 2.15 -11.04 2.96
C SER A 28 3.16 -11.13 1.81
N HIS A 29 3.65 -12.33 1.54
CA HIS A 29 4.49 -12.65 0.38
C HIS A 29 3.68 -13.40 -0.67
N ALA A 30 4.10 -13.31 -1.94
CA ALA A 30 3.48 -14.12 -2.99
C ALA A 30 3.77 -15.61 -2.74
N LEU A 31 2.78 -16.45 -3.03
CA LEU A 31 2.87 -17.90 -2.96
C LEU A 31 3.21 -18.44 -4.35
N ASP A 32 4.09 -19.45 -4.43
CA ASP A 32 4.55 -20.02 -5.71
C ASP A 32 3.40 -20.68 -6.48
N TYR A 33 2.50 -21.37 -5.76
CA TYR A 33 1.37 -22.12 -6.33
C TYR A 33 0.01 -21.44 -6.11
N GLY A 34 -0.02 -20.23 -5.56
CA GLY A 34 -1.26 -19.50 -5.24
C GLY A 34 -1.93 -19.94 -3.95
N LEU A 35 -3.06 -19.33 -3.62
CA LEU A 35 -3.69 -19.43 -2.31
C LEU A 35 -4.26 -20.84 -1.98
N PHE A 36 -4.68 -21.59 -3.00
CA PHE A 36 -5.41 -22.84 -2.82
C PHE A 36 -4.54 -24.09 -3.03
N GLU A 37 -3.37 -23.96 -3.63
CA GLU A 37 -2.47 -25.07 -3.98
C GLU A 37 -1.18 -25.06 -3.17
N SER A 38 -0.93 -24.01 -2.38
CA SER A 38 0.26 -23.92 -1.51
C SER A 38 0.16 -24.88 -0.33
N THR A 39 1.32 -25.40 0.08
CA THR A 39 1.44 -26.24 1.27
C THR A 39 1.23 -25.41 2.53
N SER A 40 0.85 -26.07 3.66
CA SER A 40 0.67 -25.39 4.94
C SER A 40 1.93 -24.66 5.41
N ASP A 41 3.10 -25.22 5.14
CA ASP A 41 4.39 -24.66 5.57
C ASP A 41 4.75 -23.42 4.74
N GLU A 42 4.51 -23.45 3.43
CA GLU A 42 4.68 -22.30 2.54
C GLU A 42 3.72 -21.17 2.94
N TYR A 43 2.45 -21.50 3.19
CA TYR A 43 1.46 -20.53 3.60
C TYR A 43 1.83 -19.85 4.92
N LEU A 44 2.23 -20.60 5.95
CA LEU A 44 2.66 -20.07 7.23
C LEU A 44 3.95 -19.27 7.11
N GLY A 45 4.90 -19.70 6.27
CA GLY A 45 6.13 -18.97 5.99
C GLY A 45 5.91 -17.63 5.29
N ALA A 46 4.85 -17.52 4.47
CA ALA A 46 4.49 -16.31 3.76
C ALA A 46 3.72 -15.27 4.60
N MET A 47 3.34 -15.61 5.85
CA MET A 47 2.64 -14.69 6.76
C MET A 47 3.55 -13.54 7.21
N GLY A 48 3.00 -12.32 7.27
CA GLY A 48 3.75 -11.12 7.67
C GLY A 48 4.25 -11.14 9.11
N TRP A 49 3.67 -11.97 9.97
CA TRP A 49 4.05 -12.12 11.37
C TRP A 49 5.00 -13.30 11.63
N SER A 50 5.11 -14.24 10.71
CA SER A 50 5.94 -15.46 10.88
C SER A 50 7.43 -15.15 10.83
N SER A 51 7.81 -14.16 10.04
CA SER A 51 9.15 -13.58 10.03
C SER A 51 8.95 -12.09 10.26
N LEU A 52 9.54 -11.48 11.28
CA LEU A 52 9.50 -10.02 11.53
C LEU A 52 10.15 -9.24 10.37
N ASN A 53 9.63 -9.48 9.18
CA ASN A 53 10.10 -8.92 7.92
C ASN A 53 9.58 -7.50 7.74
N ILE A 54 10.14 -6.81 6.76
CA ILE A 54 9.75 -5.45 6.35
C ILE A 54 8.25 -5.31 6.09
N THR A 55 7.57 -6.41 5.71
CA THR A 55 6.12 -6.47 5.50
C THR A 55 5.32 -6.16 6.76
N ALA A 56 5.79 -6.54 7.95
CA ALA A 56 5.14 -6.19 9.21
C ALA A 56 5.15 -4.66 9.44
N LEU A 57 6.21 -3.97 9.01
CA LEU A 57 6.32 -2.51 9.11
C LEU A 57 5.30 -1.78 8.22
N TRP A 58 4.89 -2.40 7.11
CA TRP A 58 3.87 -1.81 6.24
C TRP A 58 2.52 -1.67 6.95
N PHE A 59 2.16 -2.66 7.77
CA PHE A 59 0.90 -2.64 8.53
C PHE A 59 0.93 -1.68 9.73
N LEU A 60 2.11 -1.28 10.20
CA LEU A 60 2.25 -0.30 11.28
C LEU A 60 1.55 1.02 10.93
N SER A 61 1.51 1.40 9.65
CA SER A 61 0.83 2.61 9.19
C SER A 61 -0.66 2.64 9.52
N VAL A 62 -1.34 1.50 9.43
CA VAL A 62 -2.76 1.38 9.76
C VAL A 62 -2.99 1.52 11.27
N ILE A 63 -2.09 0.95 12.08
CA ILE A 63 -2.13 1.09 13.54
C ILE A 63 -1.92 2.55 13.93
N LEU A 64 -0.90 3.20 13.34
CA LEU A 64 -0.62 4.62 13.58
C LEU A 64 -1.79 5.51 13.17
N TYR A 65 -2.44 5.21 12.03
CA TYR A 65 -3.67 5.91 11.63
C TYR A 65 -4.77 5.77 12.69
N GLY A 66 -4.99 4.56 13.21
CA GLY A 66 -5.97 4.30 14.26
C GLY A 66 -5.68 5.03 15.58
N LEU A 67 -4.41 5.33 15.87
CA LEU A 67 -3.97 6.07 17.06
C LEU A 67 -4.04 7.60 16.89
N MET A 68 -4.14 8.12 15.66
CA MET A 68 -4.19 9.58 15.40
C MET A 68 -5.25 10.34 16.21
N PRO A 69 -6.49 9.81 16.40
CA PRO A 69 -7.49 10.51 17.22
C PRO A 69 -7.07 10.74 18.66
N LEU A 70 -6.14 9.94 19.21
CA LEU A 70 -5.63 10.08 20.59
C LEU A 70 -4.77 11.34 20.77
N LEU A 71 -4.19 11.87 19.70
CA LEU A 71 -3.36 13.07 19.73
C LEU A 71 -4.17 14.36 19.95
N LYS A 72 -5.51 14.29 19.91
CA LYS A 72 -6.44 15.43 20.16
C LYS A 72 -6.10 16.68 19.34
N LEU A 73 -5.60 16.49 18.11
CA LEU A 73 -5.27 17.59 17.19
C LEU A 73 -6.54 18.27 16.65
N PRO A 74 -6.47 19.53 16.21
CA PRO A 74 -7.54 20.17 15.45
C PRO A 74 -7.90 19.30 14.22
N LYS A 75 -9.20 19.22 13.89
CA LYS A 75 -9.71 18.31 12.84
C LYS A 75 -8.98 18.44 11.50
N ASP A 76 -8.68 19.67 11.08
CA ASP A 76 -7.99 19.92 9.81
C ASP A 76 -6.52 19.48 9.87
N THR A 77 -5.84 19.75 10.98
CA THR A 77 -4.45 19.32 11.21
C THR A 77 -4.37 17.81 11.30
N GLN A 78 -5.30 17.16 11.99
CA GLN A 78 -5.39 15.72 12.10
C GLN A 78 -5.59 15.09 10.72
N ALA A 79 -6.55 15.59 9.91
CA ALA A 79 -6.81 15.06 8.58
C ALA A 79 -5.60 15.19 7.65
N LYS A 80 -4.87 16.31 7.71
CA LYS A 80 -3.61 16.47 6.98
C LYS A 80 -2.54 15.50 7.44
N ALA A 81 -2.36 15.31 8.75
CA ALA A 81 -1.40 14.35 9.31
C ALA A 81 -1.72 12.91 8.89
N GLU A 82 -3.01 12.53 8.91
CA GLU A 82 -3.49 11.24 8.41
C GLU A 82 -3.12 11.04 6.93
N LEU A 83 -3.31 12.04 6.07
CA LEU A 83 -2.95 11.98 4.65
C LEU A 83 -1.44 11.86 4.43
N TYR A 84 -0.63 12.63 5.17
CA TYR A 84 0.83 12.51 5.09
C TYR A 84 1.30 11.12 5.53
N LEU A 85 0.71 10.56 6.60
CA LEU A 85 1.01 9.21 7.05
C LEU A 85 0.68 8.18 5.96
N ILE A 86 -0.51 8.26 5.34
CA ILE A 86 -0.91 7.34 4.28
C ILE A 86 0.00 7.47 3.05
N ALA A 87 0.31 8.69 2.63
CA ALA A 87 1.20 8.92 1.49
C ALA A 87 2.61 8.38 1.76
N ALA A 88 3.17 8.65 2.95
CA ALA A 88 4.47 8.12 3.37
C ALA A 88 4.46 6.59 3.45
N ALA A 89 3.40 5.99 4.00
CA ALA A 89 3.25 4.54 4.07
C ALA A 89 3.16 3.90 2.69
N THR A 90 2.36 4.47 1.80
CA THR A 90 2.23 3.96 0.42
C THR A 90 3.57 4.04 -0.31
N LEU A 91 4.27 5.18 -0.23
CA LEU A 91 5.59 5.34 -0.80
C LEU A 91 6.59 4.34 -0.21
N PHE A 92 6.57 4.15 1.12
CA PHE A 92 7.45 3.21 1.82
C PHE A 92 7.22 1.77 1.36
N ILE A 93 5.95 1.34 1.19
CA ILE A 93 5.61 0.01 0.67
C ILE A 93 6.24 -0.21 -0.71
N PHE A 94 6.03 0.71 -1.65
CA PHE A 94 6.55 0.54 -3.01
C PHE A 94 8.07 0.61 -3.08
N VAL A 95 8.69 1.57 -2.41
CA VAL A 95 10.15 1.71 -2.39
C VAL A 95 10.81 0.49 -1.76
N SER A 96 10.32 0.06 -0.60
CA SER A 96 10.88 -1.08 0.11
C SER A 96 10.64 -2.41 -0.63
N ALA A 97 9.47 -2.61 -1.24
CA ALA A 97 9.20 -3.78 -2.06
C ALA A 97 10.15 -3.87 -3.26
N THR A 98 10.42 -2.73 -3.91
CA THR A 98 11.33 -2.68 -5.07
C THR A 98 12.78 -2.91 -4.65
N ILE A 99 13.27 -2.23 -3.60
CA ILE A 99 14.67 -2.34 -3.15
C ILE A 99 14.96 -3.72 -2.55
N CYS A 100 14.06 -4.23 -1.71
CA CYS A 100 14.23 -5.52 -1.04
C CYS A 100 13.77 -6.70 -1.91
N LYS A 101 13.31 -6.45 -3.15
CA LYS A 101 12.78 -7.47 -4.07
C LYS A 101 11.70 -8.36 -3.41
N VAL A 102 10.90 -7.77 -2.53
CA VAL A 102 9.84 -8.49 -1.81
C VAL A 102 8.61 -8.60 -2.70
N SER A 103 8.18 -9.82 -2.95
CA SER A 103 6.93 -10.10 -3.65
C SER A 103 5.72 -9.71 -2.80
N MET A 104 4.75 -9.02 -3.40
CA MET A 104 3.54 -8.57 -2.71
C MET A 104 2.51 -9.69 -2.69
N GLY A 105 2.11 -10.14 -1.50
CA GLY A 105 1.05 -11.12 -1.30
C GLY A 105 -0.34 -10.50 -1.15
N TYR A 106 -1.33 -11.34 -0.90
CA TYR A 106 -2.75 -10.94 -0.83
C TYR A 106 -3.05 -9.96 0.29
N SER A 107 -2.40 -10.08 1.45
CA SER A 107 -2.61 -9.14 2.56
C SER A 107 -2.18 -7.71 2.20
N VAL A 108 -1.16 -7.55 1.36
CA VAL A 108 -0.67 -6.23 0.92
C VAL A 108 -1.68 -5.56 -0.01
N ILE A 109 -2.38 -6.34 -0.85
CA ILE A 109 -3.47 -5.82 -1.70
C ILE A 109 -4.58 -5.25 -0.83
N VAL A 110 -4.98 -5.99 0.22
CA VAL A 110 -6.00 -5.53 1.18
C VAL A 110 -5.51 -4.31 1.96
N LEU A 111 -4.22 -4.27 2.32
CA LEU A 111 -3.61 -3.11 2.98
C LEU A 111 -3.70 -1.86 2.10
N ILE A 112 -3.32 -1.93 0.83
CA ILE A 112 -3.38 -0.80 -0.10
C ILE A 112 -4.83 -0.34 -0.31
N ALA A 113 -5.77 -1.27 -0.46
CA ALA A 113 -7.20 -0.95 -0.53
C ALA A 113 -7.68 -0.24 0.75
N SER A 114 -7.25 -0.70 1.91
CA SER A 114 -7.58 -0.08 3.20
C SER A 114 -6.97 1.32 3.34
N LEU A 115 -5.71 1.51 2.98
CA LEU A 115 -5.07 2.83 2.97
C LEU A 115 -5.78 3.81 2.03
N THR A 116 -6.21 3.35 0.85
CA THR A 116 -6.98 4.16 -0.12
C THR A 116 -8.34 4.57 0.46
N ALA A 117 -9.03 3.65 1.13
CA ALA A 117 -10.28 3.95 1.82
C ALA A 117 -10.07 4.95 2.97
N LEU A 118 -9.03 4.76 3.79
CA LEU A 118 -8.68 5.68 4.88
C LEU A 118 -8.31 7.08 4.34
N ALA A 119 -7.59 7.18 3.22
CA ALA A 119 -7.34 8.44 2.53
C ALA A 119 -8.63 9.13 2.11
N THR A 120 -9.60 8.36 1.60
CA THR A 120 -10.93 8.90 1.25
C THR A 120 -11.60 9.58 2.43
N PHE A 121 -11.57 8.95 3.63
CA PHE A 121 -12.14 9.56 4.83
C PHE A 121 -11.40 10.84 5.25
N SER A 122 -10.09 10.85 5.15
CA SER A 122 -9.28 12.01 5.52
C SER A 122 -9.48 13.18 4.54
N PHE A 123 -9.56 12.92 3.22
CA PHE A 123 -9.93 13.94 2.23
C PHE A 123 -11.35 14.48 2.43
N ALA A 124 -12.30 13.60 2.78
CA ALA A 124 -13.67 14.01 3.08
C ALA A 124 -13.75 14.92 4.31
N LYS A 125 -12.92 14.68 5.36
CA LYS A 125 -12.78 15.59 6.53
C LYS A 125 -12.31 16.98 6.11
N LEU A 126 -11.44 17.09 5.12
CA LEU A 126 -10.95 18.36 4.56
C LEU A 126 -11.92 19.01 3.55
N LYS A 127 -13.11 18.43 3.37
CA LYS A 127 -14.14 18.89 2.40
C LYS A 127 -13.64 18.96 0.95
N VAL A 128 -12.62 18.19 0.59
CA VAL A 128 -12.21 18.01 -0.81
C VAL A 128 -13.39 17.45 -1.58
N MET A 129 -13.67 17.93 -2.80
CA MET A 129 -14.85 17.56 -3.60
C MET A 129 -16.16 17.64 -2.79
N GLN A 130 -16.31 18.71 -2.00
CA GLN A 130 -17.46 18.94 -1.11
C GLN A 130 -17.66 17.84 -0.05
N GLY A 131 -16.66 16.99 0.17
CA GLY A 131 -16.69 15.87 1.12
C GLY A 131 -17.41 14.62 0.59
N ASP A 132 -17.67 14.55 -0.72
CA ASP A 132 -18.28 13.36 -1.34
C ASP A 132 -17.28 12.21 -1.38
N LYS A 133 -17.51 11.23 -0.52
CA LYS A 133 -16.64 10.06 -0.37
C LYS A 133 -16.60 9.20 -1.62
N PHE A 134 -17.71 9.10 -2.36
CA PHE A 134 -17.77 8.28 -3.56
C PHE A 134 -16.89 8.86 -4.67
N ILE A 135 -16.97 10.16 -4.90
CA ILE A 135 -16.17 10.87 -5.90
C ILE A 135 -14.68 10.77 -5.53
N ILE A 136 -14.33 11.01 -4.25
CA ILE A 136 -12.95 10.93 -3.77
C ILE A 136 -12.42 9.50 -3.93
N ALA A 137 -13.18 8.48 -3.51
CA ALA A 137 -12.77 7.08 -3.62
C ALA A 137 -12.53 6.68 -5.09
N SER A 138 -13.45 7.04 -5.99
CA SER A 138 -13.34 6.76 -7.41
C SER A 138 -12.08 7.39 -8.02
N LEU A 139 -11.80 8.65 -7.68
CA LEU A 139 -10.60 9.35 -8.15
C LEU A 139 -9.33 8.67 -7.64
N LEU A 140 -9.27 8.32 -6.35
CA LEU A 140 -8.12 7.63 -5.76
C LEU A 140 -7.91 6.24 -6.38
N CYS A 141 -8.99 5.50 -6.65
CA CYS A 141 -8.89 4.22 -7.35
C CYS A 141 -8.32 4.38 -8.76
N ILE A 142 -8.75 5.39 -9.52
CA ILE A 142 -8.21 5.67 -10.85
C ILE A 142 -6.72 6.01 -10.78
N ILE A 143 -6.33 6.89 -9.84
CA ILE A 143 -4.92 7.26 -9.62
C ILE A 143 -4.10 6.02 -9.27
N LEU A 144 -4.62 5.15 -8.40
CA LEU A 144 -3.95 3.92 -8.00
C LEU A 144 -3.77 2.96 -9.18
N LEU A 145 -4.80 2.80 -10.03
CA LEU A 145 -4.72 1.98 -11.24
C LEU A 145 -3.66 2.52 -12.21
N ILE A 146 -3.65 3.83 -12.47
CA ILE A 146 -2.62 4.46 -13.30
C ILE A 146 -1.23 4.20 -12.71
N PHE A 147 -1.09 4.34 -11.40
CA PHE A 147 0.17 4.09 -10.71
C PHE A 147 0.63 2.65 -10.90
N PHE A 148 -0.23 1.66 -10.66
CA PHE A 148 0.11 0.24 -10.78
C PHE A 148 0.41 -0.21 -12.21
N PHE A 149 -0.37 0.27 -13.19
CA PHE A 149 -0.24 -0.23 -14.55
C PHE A 149 0.70 0.58 -15.44
N ILE A 150 0.99 1.83 -15.09
CA ILE A 150 1.84 2.70 -15.90
C ILE A 150 3.11 3.10 -15.14
N VAL A 151 2.96 3.72 -13.98
CA VAL A 151 4.10 4.33 -13.27
C VAL A 151 5.01 3.26 -12.69
N TYR A 152 4.48 2.29 -11.97
CA TYR A 152 5.28 1.26 -11.30
C TYR A 152 6.08 0.39 -12.29
N PRO A 153 5.48 -0.19 -13.37
CA PRO A 153 6.27 -0.95 -14.35
C PRO A 153 7.34 -0.10 -15.05
N THR A 154 7.01 1.16 -15.38
CA THR A 154 7.98 2.07 -16.00
C THR A 154 9.16 2.36 -15.08
N LEU A 155 8.90 2.61 -13.79
CA LEU A 155 9.96 2.80 -12.80
C LEU A 155 10.76 1.52 -12.58
N ALA A 156 10.12 0.35 -12.54
CA ALA A 156 10.79 -0.93 -12.39
C ALA A 156 11.76 -1.20 -13.54
N ILE A 157 11.32 -0.95 -14.79
CA ILE A 157 12.19 -1.05 -15.97
C ILE A 157 13.34 -0.03 -15.88
N PHE A 158 13.05 1.22 -15.51
CA PHE A 158 14.07 2.24 -15.37
C PHE A 158 15.11 1.87 -14.31
N VAL A 159 14.69 1.38 -13.16
CA VAL A 159 15.59 0.93 -12.09
C VAL A 159 16.40 -0.28 -12.55
N SER A 160 15.81 -1.23 -13.27
CA SER A 160 16.50 -2.42 -13.74
C SER A 160 17.65 -2.11 -14.71
N MET A 161 17.60 -0.97 -15.42
CA MET A 161 18.70 -0.52 -16.29
C MET A 161 20.01 -0.24 -15.54
N PHE A 162 19.93 0.05 -14.24
CA PHE A 162 21.10 0.32 -13.39
C PHE A 162 21.64 -0.94 -12.71
N TYR A 163 21.05 -2.10 -12.94
CA TYR A 163 21.47 -3.36 -12.34
C TYR A 163 21.94 -4.35 -13.40
N ASP A 164 23.05 -5.06 -13.12
CA ASP A 164 23.51 -6.23 -13.86
C ASP A 164 23.31 -7.46 -12.95
N GLY A 165 22.19 -8.16 -13.18
CA GLY A 165 21.73 -9.17 -12.21
C GLY A 165 21.43 -8.52 -10.84
N ASP A 166 22.20 -8.91 -9.82
CA ASP A 166 22.03 -8.39 -8.45
C ASP A 166 23.00 -7.27 -8.06
N THR A 167 23.89 -6.88 -8.96
CA THR A 167 24.90 -5.85 -8.71
C THR A 167 24.50 -4.50 -9.30
N PHE A 168 24.66 -3.44 -8.51
CA PHE A 168 24.43 -2.07 -9.01
C PHE A 168 25.56 -1.66 -9.96
N ALA A 169 25.24 -1.53 -11.24
CA ALA A 169 26.18 -1.26 -12.31
C ALA A 169 25.73 -0.08 -13.20
N PRO A 170 25.83 1.18 -12.72
CA PRO A 170 25.34 2.35 -13.47
C PRO A 170 26.06 2.55 -14.81
N GLN A 171 27.24 1.95 -14.97
CA GLN A 171 28.02 1.97 -16.23
C GLN A 171 27.32 1.26 -17.39
N GLN A 172 26.40 0.32 -17.11
CA GLN A 172 25.60 -0.36 -18.14
C GLN A 172 24.71 0.60 -18.93
N VAL A 173 24.14 1.60 -18.27
CA VAL A 173 23.32 2.62 -18.94
C VAL A 173 24.12 3.34 -20.03
N MET A 174 25.37 3.72 -19.72
CA MET A 174 26.26 4.35 -20.69
C MET A 174 26.63 3.40 -21.82
N ARG A 175 26.81 2.11 -21.54
CA ARG A 175 27.12 1.08 -22.54
C ARG A 175 25.94 0.84 -23.49
N ILE A 176 24.72 0.77 -22.97
CA ILE A 176 23.50 0.61 -23.78
C ILE A 176 23.29 1.83 -24.68
N LEU A 177 23.46 3.05 -24.14
CA LEU A 177 23.32 4.29 -24.90
C LEU A 177 24.39 4.45 -26.00
N THR A 178 25.62 3.98 -25.76
CA THR A 178 26.69 4.05 -26.75
C THR A 178 26.65 2.94 -27.80
N GLN A 179 26.10 1.76 -27.48
CA GLN A 179 25.98 0.66 -28.43
C GLN A 179 24.79 0.81 -29.41
N SER A 180 23.84 1.68 -29.14
CA SER A 180 22.66 1.91 -30.02
C SER A 180 22.98 2.83 -31.24
N TYR A 181 24.21 3.25 -31.44
CA TYR A 181 24.62 4.18 -32.52
C TYR A 181 25.66 3.58 -33.50
N ILE A 182 25.84 2.27 -33.52
CA ILE A 182 26.60 1.55 -34.55
C ILE A 182 25.68 0.48 -35.16
#